data_00399f3b9106c58467eb7189c9b87bf0
#
_entry.id   00399f3b9106c58467eb7189c9b87bf0
#
_cell.length_a   1.000
_cell.length_b   1.000
_cell.length_c   1.000
_cell.angle_alpha   90.00
_cell.angle_beta   90.00
_cell.angle_gamma   90.00
#
_symmetry.space_group_name_H-M   'P 1'
#
loop_
_entity.id
_entity.type
_entity.pdbx_description
1 polymer ?
#
loop_
_entity_poly.entity_id
_entity_poly.type
_entity_poly.pdbx_seq_one_letter_code
_entity_poly.pdbx_strand_id
1 'polypeptide(L)'
;MCERVCAPQCMTRVAKPLEGGEPGDQEITFTFDMTSCTFCGLCSDFCAKKAILLTDDYMMTGTCAEDFLVVGKVIKKAPPKPKFTPEQLAAMKAAAEAKKKAAEAAKAAAEAK
;
A
#
# COMPACT_ATOMS: atom_id res chain seq x y z
N MET A 1 -2.36 5.03 -2.77
CA MET A 1 -3.45 6.02 -2.91
C MET A 1 -2.89 7.33 -3.47
N CYS A 2 -1.90 7.94 -2.84
CA CYS A 2 -1.36 9.26 -3.24
C CYS A 2 -0.91 9.33 -4.71
N GLU A 3 -0.23 8.29 -5.20
CA GLU A 3 0.20 8.17 -6.60
C GLU A 3 -0.95 8.22 -7.61
N ARG A 4 -2.13 7.68 -7.23
CA ARG A 4 -3.32 7.64 -8.11
C ARG A 4 -4.10 8.95 -8.12
N VAL A 5 -3.96 9.74 -7.07
CA VAL A 5 -4.68 11.00 -6.89
C VAL A 5 -3.92 12.16 -7.53
N CYS A 6 -2.61 11.99 -7.74
CA CYS A 6 -1.77 13.01 -8.33
C CYS A 6 -2.06 13.17 -9.83
N ALA A 7 -2.68 14.28 -10.22
CA ALA A 7 -3.00 14.58 -11.62
C ALA A 7 -1.74 14.73 -12.51
N PRO A 8 -0.70 15.48 -12.10
CA PRO A 8 0.53 15.59 -12.87
C PRO A 8 1.45 14.36 -12.74
N GLN A 9 1.06 13.33 -11.94
CA GLN A 9 1.84 12.10 -11.71
C GLN A 9 3.30 12.36 -11.28
N CYS A 10 3.53 13.40 -10.50
CA CYS A 10 4.85 13.79 -10.01
C CYS A 10 5.38 12.88 -8.89
N MET A 11 4.62 11.87 -8.50
CA MET A 11 4.99 10.94 -7.44
C MET A 11 5.17 9.53 -7.99
N THR A 12 6.36 8.97 -7.82
CA THR A 12 6.67 7.58 -8.19
C THR A 12 6.95 6.76 -6.95
N ARG A 13 6.43 5.56 -6.91
CA ARG A 13 6.64 4.61 -5.83
C ARG A 13 7.32 3.35 -6.35
N VAL A 14 8.46 3.03 -5.80
CA VAL A 14 9.19 1.79 -6.08
C VAL A 14 9.25 0.95 -4.82
N ALA A 15 8.74 -0.28 -4.88
CA ALA A 15 8.84 -1.23 -3.79
C ALA A 15 9.92 -2.26 -4.12
N LYS A 16 10.92 -2.40 -3.25
CA LYS A 16 11.98 -3.41 -3.35
C LYS A 16 11.90 -4.33 -2.15
N PRO A 17 12.19 -5.64 -2.30
CA PRO A 17 12.34 -6.50 -1.14
C PRO A 17 13.51 -6.01 -0.29
N LEU A 18 13.36 -6.02 1.03
CA LEU A 18 14.40 -5.59 1.95
C LEU A 18 15.50 -6.67 1.99
N GLU A 19 16.72 -6.32 1.61
CA GLU A 19 17.88 -7.21 1.72
C GLU A 19 18.23 -7.43 3.20
N GLY A 20 18.12 -8.67 3.67
CA GLY A 20 18.39 -9.04 5.08
C GLY A 20 17.20 -8.91 6.03
N GLY A 21 16.01 -8.57 5.54
CA GLY A 21 14.76 -8.57 6.30
C GLY A 21 14.03 -9.92 6.30
N GLU A 22 12.96 -10.03 7.06
CA GLU A 22 12.07 -11.20 7.03
C GLU A 22 11.35 -11.31 5.67
N PRO A 23 10.99 -12.54 5.23
CA PRO A 23 10.28 -12.73 3.96
C PRO A 23 8.92 -12.02 4.00
N GLY A 24 8.83 -10.92 3.27
CA GLY A 24 7.65 -10.05 3.21
C GLY A 24 7.93 -8.60 3.60
N ASP A 25 9.10 -8.30 4.15
CA ASP A 25 9.52 -6.93 4.39
C ASP A 25 9.89 -6.24 3.07
N GLN A 26 9.43 -5.01 2.90
CA GLN A 26 9.64 -4.23 1.69
C GLN A 26 10.15 -2.84 2.03
N GLU A 27 11.19 -2.42 1.35
CA GLU A 27 11.59 -1.01 1.30
C GLU A 27 10.79 -0.32 0.20
N ILE A 28 10.04 0.69 0.59
CA ILE A 28 9.27 1.50 -0.35
C ILE A 28 9.97 2.85 -0.47
N THR A 29 10.46 3.12 -1.66
CA THR A 29 11.05 4.42 -2.00
C THR A 29 9.99 5.25 -2.72
N PHE A 30 9.73 6.44 -2.19
CA PHE A 30 8.90 7.45 -2.83
C PHE A 30 9.80 8.51 -3.42
N THR A 31 9.60 8.82 -4.67
CA THR A 31 10.28 9.92 -5.35
C THR A 31 9.23 10.96 -5.75
N PHE A 32 9.44 12.18 -5.33
CA PHE A 32 8.61 13.33 -5.67
C PHE A 32 9.37 14.23 -6.62
N ASP A 33 8.82 14.46 -7.79
CA ASP A 33 9.33 15.43 -8.74
C ASP A 33 8.63 16.77 -8.50
N MET A 34 9.34 17.68 -7.86
CA MET A 34 8.79 19.01 -7.53
C MET A 34 8.73 19.93 -8.74
N THR A 35 9.42 19.61 -9.84
CA THR A 35 9.36 20.41 -11.08
C THR A 35 7.99 20.29 -11.75
N SER A 36 7.37 19.13 -11.65
CA SER A 36 6.05 18.84 -12.23
C SER A 36 4.91 19.01 -11.24
N CYS A 37 5.22 19.25 -9.96
CA CYS A 37 4.23 19.34 -8.89
C CYS A 37 3.49 20.68 -8.94
N THR A 38 2.16 20.65 -8.94
CA THR A 38 1.30 21.84 -8.89
C THR A 38 0.96 22.30 -7.47
N PHE A 39 1.51 21.65 -6.45
CA PHE A 39 1.26 21.95 -5.02
C PHE A 39 -0.23 21.99 -4.64
N CYS A 40 -1.06 21.20 -5.30
CA CYS A 40 -2.52 21.19 -5.12
C CYS A 40 -3.01 20.62 -3.77
N GLY A 41 -2.15 19.97 -2.98
CA GLY A 41 -2.49 19.44 -1.65
C GLY A 41 -3.25 18.12 -1.64
N LEU A 42 -3.77 17.63 -2.75
CA LEU A 42 -4.57 16.41 -2.81
C LEU A 42 -3.87 15.18 -2.22
N CYS A 43 -2.55 15.05 -2.40
CA CYS A 43 -1.78 13.95 -1.83
C CYS A 43 -1.75 13.98 -0.29
N SER A 44 -1.77 15.16 0.32
CA SER A 44 -1.86 15.35 1.76
C SER A 44 -3.26 15.03 2.28
N ASP A 45 -4.30 15.51 1.62
CA ASP A 45 -5.70 15.34 2.03
C ASP A 45 -6.13 13.87 1.96
N PHE A 46 -5.74 13.17 0.89
CA PHE A 46 -6.05 11.75 0.72
C PHE A 46 -5.13 10.80 1.50
N CYS A 47 -4.15 11.32 2.24
CA CYS A 47 -3.25 10.50 3.01
C CYS A 47 -3.87 10.08 4.35
N ALA A 48 -4.44 8.89 4.45
CA ALA A 48 -5.05 8.37 5.67
C ALA A 48 -4.07 8.34 6.88
N LYS A 49 -2.76 8.27 6.61
CA LYS A 49 -1.72 8.25 7.65
C LYS A 49 -1.07 9.61 7.90
N LYS A 50 -1.51 10.65 7.20
CA LYS A 50 -0.92 12.00 7.26
C LYS A 50 0.61 11.99 7.15
N ALA A 51 1.13 11.14 6.27
CA ALA A 51 2.57 10.97 6.07
C ALA A 51 3.16 12.05 5.14
N ILE A 52 2.32 12.79 4.44
CA ILE A 52 2.69 13.88 3.55
C ILE A 52 2.05 15.14 4.10
N LEU A 53 2.85 16.14 4.36
CA LEU A 53 2.42 17.45 4.82
C LEU A 53 2.97 18.50 3.87
N LEU A 54 2.13 19.48 3.55
CA LEU A 54 2.59 20.70 2.89
C LEU A 54 3.06 21.65 3.99
N THR A 55 4.24 22.20 3.79
CA THR A 55 4.85 23.19 4.69
C THR A 55 4.92 24.52 3.98
N ASP A 56 5.08 25.60 4.73
CA ASP A 56 5.25 26.96 4.20
C ASP A 56 6.70 27.22 3.71
N ASP A 57 7.53 26.18 3.72
CA ASP A 57 8.91 26.25 3.24
C ASP A 57 8.92 26.16 1.70
N TYR A 58 9.17 27.28 1.07
CA TYR A 58 9.21 27.45 -0.39
C TYR A 58 10.60 27.81 -0.93
N MET A 59 11.61 27.81 -0.06
CA MET A 59 12.98 28.17 -0.41
C MET A 59 13.72 27.04 -1.12
N MET A 60 13.13 26.52 -2.19
CA MET A 60 13.77 25.53 -3.04
C MET A 60 14.49 26.23 -4.17
N THR A 61 15.83 26.26 -4.13
CA THR A 61 16.67 26.77 -5.21
C THR A 61 17.58 25.67 -5.71
N GLY A 62 17.63 25.47 -7.00
CA GLY A 62 18.47 24.46 -7.64
C GLY A 62 18.89 24.91 -9.02
N THR A 63 19.99 24.37 -9.51
CA THR A 63 20.51 24.64 -10.85
C THR A 63 20.13 23.52 -11.85
N CYS A 64 19.83 22.34 -11.35
CA CYS A 64 19.47 21.16 -12.13
C CYS A 64 18.10 20.64 -11.72
N ALA A 65 17.41 19.95 -12.62
CA ALA A 65 16.12 19.32 -12.33
C ALA A 65 16.22 18.24 -11.23
N GLU A 66 17.38 17.64 -11.07
CA GLU A 66 17.65 16.63 -10.04
C GLU A 66 17.61 17.18 -8.61
N ASP A 67 17.90 18.48 -8.44
CA ASP A 67 17.86 19.16 -7.14
C ASP A 67 16.43 19.26 -6.59
N PHE A 68 15.43 19.12 -7.47
CA PHE A 68 14.01 19.15 -7.12
C PHE A 68 13.39 17.77 -6.93
N LEU A 69 14.20 16.70 -6.96
CA LEU A 69 13.74 15.34 -6.68
C LEU A 69 13.85 15.06 -5.17
N VAL A 70 12.71 14.97 -4.50
CA VAL A 70 12.65 14.61 -3.08
C VAL A 70 12.44 13.11 -2.95
N VAL A 71 13.38 12.41 -2.30
CA VAL A 71 13.33 10.97 -2.12
C VAL A 71 13.06 10.63 -0.66
N GLY A 72 11.92 9.99 -0.41
CA GLY A 72 11.55 9.46 0.90
C GLY A 72 11.61 7.93 0.92
N LYS A 73 12.20 7.34 1.95
CA LYS A 73 12.26 5.89 2.13
C LYS A 73 11.42 5.45 3.32
N VAL A 74 10.58 4.46 3.12
CA VAL A 74 9.74 3.88 4.17
C VAL A 74 9.91 2.36 4.19
N ILE A 75 10.25 1.82 5.34
CA ILE A 75 10.33 0.37 5.54
C ILE A 75 8.95 -0.14 5.96
N LYS A 76 8.33 -0.94 5.11
CA LYS A 76 7.08 -1.62 5.43
C LYS A 76 7.41 -3.03 5.93
N LYS A 77 7.30 -3.22 7.24
CA LYS A 77 7.39 -4.56 7.84
C LYS A 77 6.18 -5.38 7.43
N ALA A 78 6.41 -6.64 7.09
CA ALA A 78 5.33 -7.58 6.87
C ALA A 78 4.43 -7.65 8.10
N PRO A 79 3.10 -7.73 7.95
CA PRO A 79 2.22 -7.96 9.09
C PRO A 79 2.67 -9.26 9.77
N PRO A 80 2.73 -9.27 11.11
CA PRO A 80 3.13 -10.48 11.83
C PRO A 80 2.22 -11.61 11.36
N LYS A 81 2.82 -12.70 10.87
CA LYS A 81 2.08 -13.88 10.47
C LYS A 81 1.23 -14.28 11.68
N PRO A 82 -0.10 -14.42 11.53
CA PRO A 82 -0.94 -14.85 12.63
C PRO A 82 -0.37 -16.17 13.12
N LYS A 83 0.01 -16.23 14.38
CA LYS A 83 0.54 -17.44 15.03
C LYS A 83 -0.63 -18.40 15.27
N PHE A 84 -1.27 -18.85 14.20
CA PHE A 84 -2.23 -19.93 14.28
C PHE A 84 -1.45 -21.24 14.40
N THR A 85 -1.72 -21.98 15.45
CA THR A 85 -1.23 -23.35 15.58
C THR A 85 -1.74 -24.17 14.39
N PRO A 86 -0.98 -25.18 13.94
CA PRO A 86 -1.40 -26.01 12.80
C PRO A 86 -2.79 -26.62 12.97
N GLU A 87 -3.21 -26.89 14.21
CA GLU A 87 -4.57 -27.35 14.55
C GLU A 87 -5.66 -26.31 14.24
N GLN A 88 -5.40 -25.04 14.57
CA GLN A 88 -6.35 -23.94 14.29
C GLN A 88 -6.48 -23.69 12.80
N LEU A 89 -5.39 -23.82 12.03
CA LEU A 89 -5.40 -23.73 10.58
C LEU A 89 -6.19 -24.87 9.93
N ALA A 90 -6.09 -26.09 10.46
CA ALA A 90 -6.87 -27.23 10.00
C ALA A 90 -8.37 -27.05 10.33
N ALA A 91 -8.69 -26.58 11.53
CA ALA A 91 -10.06 -26.28 11.92
C ALA A 91 -10.72 -25.18 11.08
N MET A 92 -9.98 -24.12 10.77
CA MET A 92 -10.47 -23.05 9.90
C MET A 92 -10.68 -23.51 8.44
N LYS A 93 -9.80 -24.36 7.92
CA LYS A 93 -9.98 -24.96 6.58
C LYS A 93 -11.20 -25.87 6.53
N ALA A 94 -11.38 -26.73 7.53
CA ALA A 94 -12.55 -27.59 7.63
C ALA A 94 -13.85 -26.79 7.76
N ALA A 95 -13.87 -25.74 8.55
CA ALA A 95 -15.03 -24.85 8.67
C ALA A 95 -15.34 -24.07 7.36
N ALA A 96 -14.31 -23.68 6.62
CA ALA A 96 -14.47 -22.99 5.34
C ALA A 96 -15.02 -23.96 4.26
N GLU A 97 -14.57 -25.20 4.23
CA GLU A 97 -15.08 -26.24 3.32
C GLU A 97 -16.51 -26.64 3.66
N ALA A 98 -16.85 -26.74 4.93
CA ALA A 98 -18.23 -27.00 5.36
C ALA A 98 -19.18 -25.87 4.96
N LYS A 99 -18.75 -24.59 5.07
CA LYS A 99 -19.53 -23.44 4.60
C LYS A 99 -19.68 -23.41 3.08
N LYS A 100 -18.66 -23.80 2.33
CA LYS A 100 -18.74 -23.91 0.87
C LYS A 100 -19.73 -24.99 0.43
N LYS A 101 -19.68 -26.18 1.04
CA LYS A 101 -20.63 -27.27 0.75
C LYS A 101 -22.06 -26.89 1.11
N ALA A 102 -22.28 -26.18 2.23
CA ALA A 102 -23.60 -25.71 2.61
C ALA A 102 -24.13 -24.63 1.65
N ALA A 103 -23.28 -23.73 1.17
CA ALA A 103 -23.67 -22.71 0.20
C ALA A 103 -23.99 -23.29 -1.18
N GLU A 104 -23.30 -24.35 -1.59
CA GLU A 104 -23.51 -25.05 -2.85
C GLU A 104 -24.78 -25.89 -2.81
N ALA A 105 -25.06 -26.56 -1.68
CA ALA A 105 -26.32 -27.26 -1.46
C ALA A 105 -27.53 -26.31 -1.44
N ALA A 106 -27.39 -25.13 -0.85
CA ALA A 106 -28.43 -24.10 -0.84
C ALA A 106 -28.71 -23.54 -2.25
N LYS A 107 -27.69 -23.41 -3.09
CA LYS A 107 -27.83 -22.99 -4.48
C LYS A 107 -28.55 -24.06 -5.33
N ALA A 108 -28.19 -25.31 -5.17
CA ALA A 108 -28.82 -26.43 -5.88
C ALA A 108 -30.30 -26.59 -5.49
N ALA A 109 -30.67 -26.31 -4.25
CA ALA A 109 -32.06 -26.33 -3.81
C ALA A 109 -32.89 -25.15 -4.31
N ALA A 110 -32.25 -24.02 -4.62
CA ALA A 110 -32.94 -22.85 -5.17
C ALA A 110 -33.21 -22.95 -6.68
N GLU A 111 -32.46 -23.76 -7.40
CA GLU A 111 -32.55 -23.95 -8.85
C GLU A 111 -33.52 -25.08 -9.23
N ALA A 112 -34.00 -25.87 -8.27
CA ALA A 112 -34.94 -26.99 -8.45
C ALA A 112 -36.42 -26.63 -8.19
N LYS A 113 -36.77 -25.31 -8.13
CA LYS A 113 -38.13 -24.84 -7.89
C LYS A 113 -38.61 -23.98 -9.13
#